data_db0cea09d956e61872feddb4650d6428
#
_entry.id   db0cea09d956e61872feddb4650d6428
#
_cell.length_a   1.000
_cell.length_b   1.000
_cell.length_c   1.000
_cell.angle_alpha   90.00
_cell.angle_beta   90.00
_cell.angle_gamma   90.00
#
_symmetry.space_group_name_H-M   'P 1'
#
loop_
_entity.id
_entity.type
_entity.pdbx_description
1 polymer ?
#
loop_
_entity_poly.entity_id
_entity_poly.type
_entity_poly.pdbx_seq_one_letter_code
_entity_poly.pdbx_strand_id
1 'polypeptide(L)'
;MATDDDHERPIPPGIGLSARVARFTMGGIGRMVYRPVVEGRDNVPRSGRVILASNHLSFIDSPVLTLLAPRPVQFLAKSDYFTGTGARGALSRSFFTAVGAVPVERGAGQAAQEALDLGRAILERDEAFAVYPEGTRSRDGRLYRGRTGVAWLALTTGAPVVPVGLIGTQELQPVGSTVPRLHRITVRFGDPLDLSPHGSADSGRARRHATDEVMSAIHALSGQELAGAYNESPPATTVERIKRALPHERR
;
A
#
# COMPACT_ATOMS: atom_id res chain seq x y z
N MET A 1 -2.53 -20.71 -35.67
CA MET A 1 -1.17 -20.52 -35.12
C MET A 1 -1.16 -19.09 -34.61
N ALA A 2 -1.66 -18.91 -33.38
CA ALA A 2 -1.70 -17.61 -32.73
C ALA A 2 -0.37 -17.48 -31.97
N THR A 3 0.41 -16.47 -32.33
CA THR A 3 1.63 -16.09 -31.60
C THR A 3 1.20 -15.49 -30.29
N ASP A 4 1.50 -16.21 -29.22
CA ASP A 4 1.40 -15.77 -27.83
C ASP A 4 2.47 -14.68 -27.66
N ASP A 5 2.06 -13.43 -27.88
CA ASP A 5 2.90 -12.26 -27.61
C ASP A 5 2.76 -11.96 -26.12
N ASP A 6 3.48 -12.77 -25.33
CA ASP A 6 3.68 -12.58 -23.90
C ASP A 6 4.40 -11.24 -23.72
N HIS A 7 3.63 -10.16 -23.65
CA HIS A 7 4.16 -8.83 -23.31
C HIS A 7 4.65 -8.87 -21.86
N GLU A 8 5.84 -9.42 -21.70
CA GLU A 8 6.62 -9.34 -20.46
C GLU A 8 6.85 -7.87 -20.14
N ARG A 9 5.95 -7.30 -19.35
CA ARG A 9 6.08 -5.91 -18.92
C ARG A 9 7.36 -5.77 -18.11
N PRO A 10 8.16 -4.74 -18.36
CA PRO A 10 9.43 -4.57 -17.68
C PRO A 10 9.21 -4.50 -16.16
N ILE A 11 9.82 -5.42 -15.45
CA ILE A 11 9.85 -5.45 -13.99
C ILE A 11 10.37 -4.08 -13.51
N PRO A 12 9.66 -3.38 -12.62
CA PRO A 12 10.09 -2.05 -12.18
C PRO A 12 11.50 -2.13 -11.60
N PRO A 13 12.38 -1.17 -11.92
CA PRO A 13 13.75 -1.16 -11.42
C PRO A 13 13.76 -1.07 -9.89
N GLY A 14 14.72 -1.74 -9.25
CA GLY A 14 14.97 -1.59 -7.83
C GLY A 14 15.32 -0.14 -7.46
N ILE A 15 15.19 0.21 -6.19
CA ILE A 15 15.45 1.58 -5.70
C ILE A 15 16.94 1.92 -5.85
N GLY A 16 17.26 2.78 -6.81
CA GLY A 16 18.62 3.24 -7.12
C GLY A 16 19.27 4.06 -5.98
N LEU A 17 20.59 4.27 -6.08
CA LEU A 17 21.36 5.00 -5.06
C LEU A 17 20.84 6.43 -4.83
N SER A 18 20.53 7.16 -5.89
CA SER A 18 19.98 8.52 -5.79
C SER A 18 18.66 8.58 -5.02
N ALA A 19 17.78 7.62 -5.26
CA ALA A 19 16.52 7.51 -4.52
C ALA A 19 16.75 7.14 -3.04
N ARG A 20 17.76 6.32 -2.74
CA ARG A 20 18.14 6.01 -1.35
C ARG A 20 18.65 7.25 -0.60
N VAL A 21 19.50 8.07 -1.26
CA VAL A 21 19.99 9.33 -0.69
C VAL A 21 18.84 10.32 -0.49
N ALA A 22 17.99 10.51 -1.50
CA ALA A 22 16.83 11.39 -1.39
C ALA A 22 15.88 10.95 -0.25
N ARG A 23 15.63 9.65 -0.13
CA ARG A 23 14.85 9.07 0.96
C ARG A 23 15.47 9.36 2.34
N PHE A 24 16.79 9.21 2.48
CA PHE A 24 17.48 9.47 3.74
C PHE A 24 17.35 10.94 4.16
N THR A 25 17.58 11.88 3.23
CA THR A 25 17.47 13.32 3.50
C THR A 25 16.03 13.74 3.79
N MET A 26 15.07 13.31 2.97
CA MET A 26 13.65 13.60 3.19
C MET A 26 13.13 12.99 4.50
N GLY A 27 13.53 11.77 4.82
CA GLY A 27 13.17 11.11 6.07
C GLY A 27 13.77 11.82 7.29
N GLY A 28 14.98 12.31 7.20
CA GLY A 28 15.64 13.13 8.23
C GLY A 28 14.89 14.44 8.48
N ILE A 29 14.59 15.19 7.42
CA ILE A 29 13.83 16.44 7.50
C ILE A 29 12.42 16.18 8.06
N GLY A 30 11.73 15.17 7.56
CA GLY A 30 10.39 14.82 8.02
C GLY A 30 10.35 14.48 9.52
N ARG A 31 11.35 13.72 10.02
CA ARG A 31 11.47 13.42 11.47
C ARG A 31 11.71 14.67 12.29
N MET A 32 12.53 15.60 11.81
CA MET A 32 12.82 16.83 12.52
C MET A 32 11.60 17.75 12.60
N VAL A 33 10.85 17.88 11.49
CA VAL A 33 9.68 18.78 11.38
C VAL A 33 8.46 18.20 12.10
N TYR A 34 8.11 16.95 11.79
CA TYR A 34 6.85 16.34 12.25
C TYR A 34 6.99 15.54 13.54
N ARG A 35 8.23 15.20 13.95
CA ARG A 35 8.55 14.44 15.17
C ARG A 35 7.63 13.22 15.36
N PRO A 36 7.52 12.33 14.36
CA PRO A 36 6.63 11.18 14.43
C PRO A 36 7.05 10.25 15.57
N VAL A 37 6.07 9.61 16.19
CA VAL A 37 6.33 8.45 17.08
C VAL A 37 6.47 7.23 16.19
N VAL A 38 7.56 6.48 16.33
CA VAL A 38 7.80 5.25 15.56
C VAL A 38 8.09 4.12 16.53
N GLU A 39 7.20 3.14 16.56
CA GLU A 39 7.28 1.98 17.45
C GLU A 39 7.52 0.70 16.64
N GLY A 40 8.23 -0.28 17.21
CA GLY A 40 8.45 -1.60 16.60
C GLY A 40 9.26 -1.60 15.32
N ARG A 41 10.06 -0.56 15.05
CA ARG A 41 10.79 -0.40 13.78
C ARG A 41 11.76 -1.58 13.51
N ASP A 42 12.24 -2.24 14.54
CA ASP A 42 13.15 -3.39 14.42
C ASP A 42 12.42 -4.68 14.04
N ASN A 43 11.11 -4.72 14.10
CA ASN A 43 10.27 -5.82 13.58
C ASN A 43 10.32 -5.92 12.04
N VAL A 44 10.75 -4.86 11.34
CA VAL A 44 10.90 -4.91 9.88
C VAL A 44 12.27 -5.51 9.52
N PRO A 45 12.32 -6.69 8.85
CA PRO A 45 13.58 -7.30 8.43
C PRO A 45 14.44 -6.36 7.60
N ARG A 46 15.74 -6.31 7.86
CA ARG A 46 16.69 -5.42 7.17
C ARG A 46 17.00 -5.88 5.74
N SER A 47 16.78 -7.17 5.41
CA SER A 47 17.03 -7.80 4.12
C SER A 47 15.97 -8.87 3.85
N GLY A 48 15.96 -9.45 2.65
CA GLY A 48 14.97 -10.43 2.22
C GLY A 48 13.61 -9.80 1.91
N ARG A 49 12.72 -10.59 1.37
CA ARG A 49 11.35 -10.18 1.05
C ARG A 49 10.53 -9.90 2.31
N VAL A 50 9.72 -8.87 2.27
CA VAL A 50 8.78 -8.56 3.35
C VAL A 50 7.62 -7.73 2.80
N ILE A 51 6.42 -8.01 3.28
CA ILE A 51 5.22 -7.21 3.00
C ILE A 51 4.94 -6.32 4.22
N LEU A 52 4.82 -5.00 4.01
CA LEU A 52 4.30 -4.08 5.01
C LEU A 52 2.81 -3.87 4.72
N ALA A 53 1.94 -4.44 5.54
CA ALA A 53 0.49 -4.33 5.39
C ALA A 53 -0.07 -3.29 6.35
N SER A 54 -0.66 -2.21 5.83
CA SER A 54 -1.11 -1.07 6.63
C SER A 54 -2.56 -0.70 6.40
N ASN A 55 -3.20 -0.07 7.40
CA ASN A 55 -4.42 0.71 7.22
C ASN A 55 -4.16 1.91 6.30
N HIS A 56 -5.21 2.46 5.68
CA HIS A 56 -5.07 3.54 4.69
C HIS A 56 -6.03 4.69 4.97
N LEU A 57 -5.50 5.81 5.48
CA LEU A 57 -6.27 6.98 5.92
C LEU A 57 -6.06 8.20 5.03
N SER A 58 -4.86 8.35 4.47
CA SER A 58 -4.45 9.56 3.76
C SER A 58 -3.59 9.26 2.54
N PHE A 59 -3.48 10.23 1.65
CA PHE A 59 -2.53 10.18 0.53
C PHE A 59 -1.08 10.07 1.01
N ILE A 60 -0.75 10.72 2.14
CA ILE A 60 0.61 10.77 2.66
C ILE A 60 1.07 9.47 3.34
N ASP A 61 0.16 8.49 3.54
CA ASP A 61 0.48 7.22 4.21
C ASP A 61 1.68 6.52 3.56
N SER A 62 1.70 6.43 2.22
CA SER A 62 2.79 5.76 1.52
C SER A 62 4.14 6.46 1.68
N PRO A 63 4.29 7.78 1.45
CA PRO A 63 5.50 8.50 1.81
C PRO A 63 5.90 8.33 3.28
N VAL A 64 4.96 8.46 4.22
CA VAL A 64 5.22 8.30 5.66
C VAL A 64 5.77 6.91 5.96
N LEU A 65 5.08 5.86 5.52
CA LEU A 65 5.49 4.48 5.73
C LEU A 65 6.88 4.21 5.17
N THR A 66 7.12 4.60 3.92
CA THR A 66 8.39 4.33 3.24
C THR A 66 9.56 5.14 3.81
N LEU A 67 9.34 6.38 4.24
CA LEU A 67 10.38 7.23 4.84
C LEU A 67 10.73 6.83 6.27
N LEU A 68 9.78 6.26 7.02
CA LEU A 68 9.98 5.85 8.42
C LEU A 68 10.40 4.39 8.57
N ALA A 69 10.17 3.53 7.59
CA ALA A 69 10.67 2.16 7.58
C ALA A 69 12.22 2.11 7.66
N PRO A 70 12.83 1.05 8.22
CA PRO A 70 14.30 0.96 8.39
C PRO A 70 15.05 0.71 7.07
N ARG A 71 14.37 0.33 6.01
CA ARG A 71 14.91 -0.01 4.68
C ARG A 71 14.06 0.59 3.57
N PRO A 72 14.55 0.64 2.31
CA PRO A 72 13.73 1.00 1.16
C PRO A 72 12.52 0.08 1.04
N VAL A 73 11.36 0.66 0.75
CA VAL A 73 10.08 -0.04 0.55
C VAL A 73 9.44 0.47 -0.72
N GLN A 74 8.97 -0.40 -1.59
CA GLN A 74 8.20 -0.03 -2.78
C GLN A 74 6.70 -0.13 -2.50
N PHE A 75 5.92 0.68 -3.19
CA PHE A 75 4.46 0.66 -3.15
C PHE A 75 3.87 1.07 -4.50
N LEU A 76 2.64 0.65 -4.77
CA LEU A 76 1.97 0.99 -6.03
C LEU A 76 1.30 2.37 -5.94
N ALA A 77 1.55 3.21 -6.92
CA ALA A 77 0.95 4.53 -7.05
C ALA A 77 0.31 4.69 -8.44
N LYS A 78 -0.74 5.53 -8.52
CA LYS A 78 -1.44 5.78 -9.78
C LYS A 78 -0.45 6.33 -10.82
N SER A 79 -0.50 5.79 -12.05
CA SER A 79 0.33 6.20 -13.19
C SER A 79 0.31 7.71 -13.47
N ASP A 80 -0.83 8.37 -13.21
CA ASP A 80 -1.01 9.81 -13.39
C ASP A 80 0.06 10.67 -12.68
N TYR A 81 0.64 10.17 -11.56
CA TYR A 81 1.70 10.90 -10.85
C TYR A 81 3.03 10.91 -11.61
N PHE A 82 3.16 10.07 -12.63
CA PHE A 82 4.37 9.91 -13.43
C PHE A 82 4.24 10.50 -14.85
N THR A 83 3.04 10.84 -15.31
CA THR A 83 2.77 11.29 -16.69
C THR A 83 2.81 12.80 -16.91
N GLY A 84 2.95 13.59 -15.84
CA GLY A 84 3.03 15.04 -15.92
C GLY A 84 4.20 15.53 -16.77
N THR A 85 4.03 16.62 -17.52
CA THR A 85 5.05 17.25 -18.38
C THR A 85 5.69 18.48 -17.72
N GLY A 86 6.82 18.96 -18.29
CA GLY A 86 7.53 20.12 -17.78
C GLY A 86 8.20 19.92 -16.42
N ALA A 87 8.65 21.01 -15.80
CA ALA A 87 9.38 20.96 -14.52
C ALA A 87 8.55 20.38 -13.36
N ARG A 88 7.25 20.68 -13.31
CA ARG A 88 6.34 20.11 -12.29
C ARG A 88 6.17 18.59 -12.43
N GLY A 89 6.04 18.10 -13.67
CA GLY A 89 5.98 16.66 -13.92
C GLY A 89 7.30 15.96 -13.59
N ALA A 90 8.45 16.58 -13.92
CA ALA A 90 9.76 16.05 -13.55
C ALA A 90 9.94 15.97 -12.02
N LEU A 91 9.54 17.01 -11.29
CA LEU A 91 9.59 17.03 -9.82
C LEU A 91 8.67 15.95 -9.21
N SER A 92 7.46 15.80 -9.73
CA SER A 92 6.52 14.75 -9.30
C SER A 92 7.13 13.36 -9.49
N ARG A 93 7.62 13.05 -10.70
CA ARG A 93 8.29 11.76 -10.97
C ARG A 93 9.47 11.51 -10.04
N SER A 94 10.34 12.51 -9.88
CA SER A 94 11.50 12.39 -8.98
C SER A 94 11.09 12.11 -7.55
N PHE A 95 10.07 12.81 -7.04
CA PHE A 95 9.55 12.59 -5.70
C PHE A 95 9.00 11.18 -5.54
N PHE A 96 8.07 10.75 -6.42
CA PHE A 96 7.44 9.43 -6.31
C PHE A 96 8.46 8.30 -6.46
N THR A 97 9.41 8.43 -7.38
CA THR A 97 10.53 7.46 -7.52
C THR A 97 11.39 7.42 -6.25
N ALA A 98 11.72 8.58 -5.68
CA ALA A 98 12.53 8.65 -4.47
C ALA A 98 11.87 7.99 -3.25
N VAL A 99 10.56 8.09 -3.13
CA VAL A 99 9.81 7.42 -2.04
C VAL A 99 9.46 5.96 -2.35
N GLY A 100 9.89 5.42 -3.49
CA GLY A 100 9.70 3.99 -3.84
C GLY A 100 8.35 3.68 -4.51
N ALA A 101 7.69 4.67 -5.09
CA ALA A 101 6.45 4.46 -5.82
C ALA A 101 6.69 3.79 -7.17
N VAL A 102 5.90 2.77 -7.48
CA VAL A 102 5.86 2.06 -8.76
C VAL A 102 4.54 2.40 -9.46
N PRO A 103 4.58 2.89 -10.71
CA PRO A 103 3.36 3.25 -11.44
C PRO A 103 2.51 2.02 -11.74
N VAL A 104 1.19 2.14 -11.52
CA VAL A 104 0.21 1.12 -11.90
C VAL A 104 -1.10 1.78 -12.34
N GLU A 105 -1.76 1.17 -13.30
CA GLU A 105 -3.15 1.52 -13.61
C GLU A 105 -4.06 0.98 -12.50
N ARG A 106 -4.98 1.83 -12.02
CA ARG A 106 -5.93 1.44 -10.99
C ARG A 106 -7.24 1.00 -11.62
N GLY A 107 -7.78 -0.11 -11.13
CA GLY A 107 -9.05 -0.66 -11.60
C GLY A 107 -9.42 -1.95 -10.89
N ALA A 108 -10.50 -2.55 -11.35
CA ALA A 108 -10.90 -3.91 -10.97
C ALA A 108 -10.48 -4.91 -12.07
N GLY A 109 -10.55 -6.20 -11.78
CA GLY A 109 -10.23 -7.23 -12.76
C GLY A 109 -8.74 -7.24 -13.12
N GLN A 110 -8.43 -7.04 -14.40
CA GLN A 110 -7.07 -7.11 -14.93
C GLN A 110 -6.09 -6.16 -14.24
N ALA A 111 -6.48 -4.91 -13.98
CA ALA A 111 -5.63 -3.94 -13.30
C ALA A 111 -5.30 -4.36 -11.86
N ALA A 112 -6.21 -5.06 -11.18
CA ALA A 112 -5.94 -5.61 -9.85
C ALA A 112 -4.96 -6.79 -9.92
N GLN A 113 -5.06 -7.63 -10.94
CA GLN A 113 -4.11 -8.72 -11.17
C GLN A 113 -2.71 -8.18 -11.49
N GLU A 114 -2.60 -7.21 -12.38
CA GLU A 114 -1.34 -6.54 -12.71
C GLU A 114 -0.66 -5.94 -11.47
N ALA A 115 -1.44 -5.34 -10.57
CA ALA A 115 -0.93 -4.81 -9.31
C ALA A 115 -0.35 -5.91 -8.41
N LEU A 116 -0.97 -7.08 -8.36
CA LEU A 116 -0.46 -8.23 -7.62
C LEU A 116 0.80 -8.82 -8.25
N ASP A 117 0.85 -8.93 -9.58
CA ASP A 117 2.01 -9.44 -10.31
C ASP A 117 3.24 -8.54 -10.14
N LEU A 118 3.05 -7.20 -10.15
CA LEU A 118 4.10 -6.24 -9.83
C LEU A 118 4.58 -6.39 -8.38
N GLY A 119 3.66 -6.54 -7.43
CA GLY A 119 4.00 -6.78 -6.02
C GLY A 119 4.79 -8.08 -5.84
N ARG A 120 4.38 -9.17 -6.52
CA ARG A 120 5.10 -10.44 -6.53
C ARG A 120 6.52 -10.28 -7.08
N ALA A 121 6.68 -9.62 -8.24
CA ALA A 121 7.98 -9.41 -8.86
C ALA A 121 8.93 -8.58 -7.96
N ILE A 122 8.43 -7.62 -7.17
CA ILE A 122 9.21 -6.89 -6.18
C ILE A 122 9.68 -7.82 -5.06
N LEU A 123 8.79 -8.65 -4.52
CA LEU A 123 9.10 -9.59 -3.44
C LEU A 123 10.08 -10.69 -3.88
N GLU A 124 9.97 -11.18 -5.12
CA GLU A 124 10.87 -12.17 -5.70
C GLU A 124 12.33 -11.66 -5.85
N ARG A 125 12.54 -10.34 -5.86
CA ARG A 125 13.86 -9.71 -5.78
C ARG A 125 14.37 -9.49 -4.36
N ASP A 126 13.72 -10.10 -3.36
CA ASP A 126 14.03 -9.92 -1.93
C ASP A 126 13.93 -8.46 -1.46
N GLU A 127 13.02 -7.69 -2.07
CA GLU A 127 12.73 -6.31 -1.69
C GLU A 127 11.49 -6.21 -0.77
N ALA A 128 11.31 -5.04 -0.14
CA ALA A 128 10.16 -4.77 0.70
C ALA A 128 9.04 -4.11 -0.13
N PHE A 129 7.82 -4.59 0.07
CA PHE A 129 6.62 -4.11 -0.60
C PHE A 129 5.54 -3.67 0.38
N ALA A 130 4.99 -2.47 0.22
CA ALA A 130 3.89 -1.97 1.03
C ALA A 130 2.55 -2.14 0.33
N VAL A 131 1.56 -2.61 1.06
CA VAL A 131 0.20 -2.84 0.57
C VAL A 131 -0.84 -2.35 1.58
N TYR A 132 -1.95 -1.86 1.07
CA TYR A 132 -3.12 -1.48 1.86
C TYR A 132 -4.24 -2.50 1.60
N PRO A 133 -4.49 -3.45 2.52
CA PRO A 133 -5.45 -4.52 2.28
C PRO A 133 -6.88 -4.01 2.05
N GLU A 134 -7.24 -2.85 2.58
CA GLU A 134 -8.54 -2.20 2.34
C GLU A 134 -8.79 -1.89 0.84
N GLY A 135 -7.72 -1.75 0.04
CA GLY A 135 -7.76 -1.46 -1.39
C GLY A 135 -8.02 0.00 -1.75
N THR A 136 -8.53 0.80 -0.83
CA THR A 136 -8.72 2.24 -0.97
C THR A 136 -8.71 2.93 0.39
N ARG A 137 -8.51 4.26 0.40
CA ARG A 137 -8.46 5.05 1.64
C ARG A 137 -9.78 5.06 2.39
N SER A 138 -9.73 4.82 3.69
CA SER A 138 -10.81 5.12 4.60
C SER A 138 -11.01 6.64 4.68
N ARG A 139 -12.24 7.10 4.51
CA ARG A 139 -12.59 8.53 4.55
C ARG A 139 -13.26 8.93 5.86
N ASP A 140 -13.74 7.96 6.61
CA ASP A 140 -14.44 8.13 7.88
C ASP A 140 -13.59 7.66 9.08
N GLY A 141 -12.34 7.26 8.82
CA GLY A 141 -11.39 6.85 9.85
C GLY A 141 -11.58 5.42 10.35
N ARG A 142 -12.59 4.65 9.89
CA ARG A 142 -12.81 3.27 10.28
C ARG A 142 -11.92 2.30 9.49
N LEU A 143 -11.62 1.14 10.05
CA LEU A 143 -10.89 0.07 9.39
C LEU A 143 -11.87 -0.85 8.65
N TYR A 144 -11.72 -0.95 7.35
CA TYR A 144 -12.55 -1.76 6.49
C TYR A 144 -11.99 -3.17 6.29
N ARG A 145 -12.85 -4.12 5.87
CA ARG A 145 -12.40 -5.49 5.57
C ARG A 145 -11.30 -5.50 4.51
N GLY A 146 -10.24 -6.27 4.77
CA GLY A 146 -9.15 -6.46 3.82
C GLY A 146 -9.57 -7.33 2.62
N ARG A 147 -9.07 -6.98 1.43
CA ARG A 147 -9.10 -7.81 0.23
C ARG A 147 -7.98 -8.83 0.29
N THR A 148 -8.17 -9.99 -0.32
CA THR A 148 -7.29 -11.15 -0.15
C THR A 148 -5.96 -11.08 -0.91
N GLY A 149 -5.67 -9.96 -1.59
CA GLY A 149 -4.42 -9.78 -2.32
C GLY A 149 -3.17 -9.83 -1.45
N VAL A 150 -3.22 -9.30 -0.23
CA VAL A 150 -2.10 -9.36 0.73
C VAL A 150 -1.75 -10.81 1.09
N ALA A 151 -2.76 -11.64 1.37
CA ALA A 151 -2.57 -13.05 1.67
C ALA A 151 -2.10 -13.85 0.44
N TRP A 152 -2.62 -13.53 -0.75
CA TRP A 152 -2.14 -14.15 -1.99
C TRP A 152 -0.65 -13.88 -2.21
N LEU A 153 -0.21 -12.63 -2.05
CA LEU A 153 1.20 -12.26 -2.16
C LEU A 153 2.06 -13.02 -1.15
N ALA A 154 1.67 -13.02 0.12
CA ALA A 154 2.43 -13.68 1.18
C ALA A 154 2.53 -15.19 0.97
N LEU A 155 1.40 -15.85 0.68
CA LEU A 155 1.37 -17.31 0.48
C LEU A 155 2.07 -17.75 -0.82
N THR A 156 2.06 -16.90 -1.87
CA THR A 156 2.75 -17.22 -3.14
C THR A 156 4.26 -17.04 -3.02
N THR A 157 4.72 -16.00 -2.32
CA THR A 157 6.14 -15.64 -2.26
C THR A 157 6.85 -16.14 -1.01
N GLY A 158 6.11 -16.62 0.00
CA GLY A 158 6.66 -16.93 1.33
C GLY A 158 7.16 -15.69 2.09
N ALA A 159 6.75 -14.49 1.69
CA ALA A 159 7.14 -13.25 2.35
C ALA A 159 6.43 -13.12 3.70
N PRO A 160 7.15 -12.87 4.80
CA PRO A 160 6.51 -12.51 6.07
C PRO A 160 5.76 -11.18 5.92
N VAL A 161 4.65 -11.04 6.66
CA VAL A 161 3.85 -9.82 6.67
C VAL A 161 4.07 -9.08 7.98
N VAL A 162 4.59 -7.85 7.91
CA VAL A 162 4.65 -6.94 9.06
C VAL A 162 3.41 -6.04 9.02
N PRO A 163 2.46 -6.22 9.96
CA PRO A 163 1.31 -5.34 10.06
C PRO A 163 1.74 -3.96 10.56
N VAL A 164 1.15 -2.91 10.00
CA VAL A 164 1.48 -1.53 10.36
C VAL A 164 0.22 -0.74 10.71
N GLY A 165 0.25 -0.07 11.86
CA GLY A 165 -0.77 0.89 12.25
C GLY A 165 -0.30 2.33 11.99
N LEU A 166 -1.02 3.05 11.14
CA LEU A 166 -0.86 4.50 10.91
C LEU A 166 -1.94 5.26 11.68
N ILE A 167 -1.53 6.27 12.46
CA ILE A 167 -2.41 7.05 13.32
C ILE A 167 -2.10 8.54 13.09
N GLY A 168 -3.12 9.36 12.85
CA GLY A 168 -3.02 10.81 12.70
C GLY A 168 -2.61 11.29 11.30
N THR A 169 -2.51 10.39 10.30
CA THR A 169 -2.15 10.80 8.94
C THR A 169 -3.27 11.51 8.21
N GLN A 170 -4.53 11.26 8.56
CA GLN A 170 -5.69 11.98 8.06
C GLN A 170 -5.76 13.43 8.57
N GLU A 171 -5.21 13.71 9.76
CA GLU A 171 -5.06 15.07 10.30
C GLU A 171 -3.84 15.76 9.70
N LEU A 172 -2.77 15.02 9.45
CA LEU A 172 -1.57 15.50 8.77
C LEU A 172 -1.91 15.96 7.34
N GLN A 173 -2.65 15.15 6.59
CA GLN A 173 -3.13 15.52 5.25
C GLN A 173 -4.58 15.06 5.05
N PRO A 174 -5.55 15.92 5.39
CA PRO A 174 -6.97 15.65 5.20
C PRO A 174 -7.35 15.40 3.75
N VAL A 175 -8.46 14.69 3.54
CA VAL A 175 -9.02 14.45 2.20
C VAL A 175 -9.27 15.80 1.49
N GLY A 176 -8.75 15.92 0.26
CA GLY A 176 -8.84 17.15 -0.53
C GLY A 176 -7.73 18.17 -0.27
N SER A 177 -6.90 17.99 0.75
CA SER A 177 -5.71 18.83 0.96
C SER A 177 -4.55 18.36 0.09
N THR A 178 -3.83 19.31 -0.52
CA THR A 178 -2.61 19.05 -1.27
C THR A 178 -1.34 19.31 -0.45
N VAL A 179 -1.47 20.03 0.67
CA VAL A 179 -0.34 20.40 1.53
C VAL A 179 -0.51 19.76 2.91
N PRO A 180 0.51 19.06 3.41
CA PRO A 180 0.49 18.52 4.78
C PRO A 180 0.43 19.65 5.81
N ARG A 181 -0.33 19.45 6.87
CA ARG A 181 -0.38 20.32 8.06
C ARG A 181 0.65 19.88 9.07
N LEU A 182 1.03 20.74 9.98
CA LEU A 182 1.87 20.36 11.09
C LEU A 182 1.03 19.55 12.11
N HIS A 183 1.16 18.23 12.04
CA HIS A 183 0.47 17.30 12.92
C HIS A 183 1.40 16.14 13.28
N ARG A 184 1.39 15.72 14.54
CA ARG A 184 2.19 14.58 14.99
C ARG A 184 1.48 13.28 14.66
N ILE A 185 2.21 12.37 14.05
CA ILE A 185 1.69 11.05 13.65
C ILE A 185 2.38 9.95 14.44
N THR A 186 1.73 8.79 14.52
CA THR A 186 2.32 7.57 15.07
C THR A 186 2.33 6.47 14.00
N VAL A 187 3.45 5.76 13.89
CA VAL A 187 3.61 4.58 13.03
C VAL A 187 4.05 3.43 13.93
N ARG A 188 3.24 2.37 13.96
CA ARG A 188 3.52 1.15 14.73
C ARG A 188 3.77 -0.01 13.79
N PHE A 189 4.95 -0.59 13.83
CA PHE A 189 5.27 -1.83 13.14
C PHE A 189 5.07 -2.99 14.11
N GLY A 190 4.11 -3.87 13.81
CA GLY A 190 3.85 -5.07 14.61
C GLY A 190 4.85 -6.19 14.32
N ASP A 191 4.72 -7.29 15.04
CA ASP A 191 5.54 -8.48 14.83
C ASP A 191 5.28 -9.11 13.45
N PRO A 192 6.30 -9.65 12.80
CA PRO A 192 6.14 -10.34 11.53
C PRO A 192 5.22 -11.56 11.66
N LEU A 193 4.24 -11.66 10.78
CA LEU A 193 3.32 -12.79 10.66
C LEU A 193 3.82 -13.74 9.57
N ASP A 194 3.94 -15.02 9.92
CA ASP A 194 4.07 -16.11 8.95
C ASP A 194 2.68 -16.64 8.60
N LEU A 195 2.25 -16.41 7.36
CA LEU A 195 0.93 -16.84 6.90
C LEU A 195 0.93 -18.26 6.29
N SER A 196 2.08 -18.93 6.20
CA SER A 196 2.21 -20.28 5.63
C SER A 196 1.30 -21.33 6.29
N PRO A 197 1.00 -21.28 7.62
CA PRO A 197 0.11 -22.26 8.24
C PRO A 197 -1.33 -22.22 7.72
N HIS A 198 -1.76 -21.16 7.06
CA HIS A 198 -3.11 -21.09 6.47
C HIS A 198 -3.28 -21.97 5.23
N GLY A 199 -2.19 -22.37 4.57
CA GLY A 199 -2.18 -23.27 3.41
C GLY A 199 -1.87 -22.60 2.08
N SER A 200 -2.40 -23.14 0.97
CA SER A 200 -2.06 -22.71 -0.39
C SER A 200 -2.69 -21.36 -0.76
N ALA A 201 -1.93 -20.56 -1.54
CA ALA A 201 -2.43 -19.33 -2.18
C ALA A 201 -3.62 -19.57 -3.14
N ASP A 202 -3.81 -20.79 -3.66
CA ASP A 202 -4.92 -21.13 -4.53
C ASP A 202 -6.25 -21.29 -3.77
N SER A 203 -6.18 -21.59 -2.47
CA SER A 203 -7.35 -21.72 -1.62
C SER A 203 -7.94 -20.36 -1.24
N GLY A 204 -9.13 -20.05 -1.73
CA GLY A 204 -9.86 -18.83 -1.35
C GLY A 204 -10.13 -18.74 0.15
N ARG A 205 -10.33 -19.89 0.82
CA ARG A 205 -10.50 -19.97 2.28
C ARG A 205 -9.22 -19.64 3.03
N ALA A 206 -8.07 -20.21 2.58
CA ALA A 206 -6.77 -19.91 3.17
C ALA A 206 -6.45 -18.42 3.07
N ARG A 207 -6.61 -17.83 1.86
CA ARG A 207 -6.42 -16.39 1.67
C ARG A 207 -7.33 -15.54 2.55
N ARG A 208 -8.60 -15.95 2.76
CA ARG A 208 -9.52 -15.19 3.60
C ARG A 208 -9.07 -15.20 5.06
N HIS A 209 -8.77 -16.37 5.63
CA HIS A 209 -8.33 -16.51 7.02
C HIS A 209 -7.00 -15.76 7.26
N ALA A 210 -6.02 -15.93 6.36
CA ALA A 210 -4.75 -15.21 6.43
C ALA A 210 -4.94 -13.68 6.36
N THR A 211 -5.86 -13.20 5.51
CA THR A 211 -6.17 -11.76 5.46
C THR A 211 -6.85 -11.28 6.74
N ASP A 212 -7.75 -12.06 7.32
CA ASP A 212 -8.43 -11.68 8.55
C ASP A 212 -7.44 -11.59 9.73
N GLU A 213 -6.40 -12.45 9.77
CA GLU A 213 -5.31 -12.36 10.73
C GLU A 213 -4.51 -11.05 10.56
N VAL A 214 -4.10 -10.72 9.34
CA VAL A 214 -3.41 -9.46 9.04
C VAL A 214 -4.25 -8.26 9.46
N MET A 215 -5.55 -8.26 9.14
CA MET A 215 -6.44 -7.15 9.49
C MET A 215 -6.66 -7.03 11.00
N SER A 216 -6.71 -8.14 11.72
CA SER A 216 -6.77 -8.16 13.18
C SER A 216 -5.52 -7.53 13.81
N ALA A 217 -4.34 -7.85 13.29
CA ALA A 217 -3.09 -7.25 13.74
C ALA A 217 -3.02 -5.74 13.44
N ILE A 218 -3.45 -5.31 12.24
CA ILE A 218 -3.56 -3.87 11.91
C ILE A 218 -4.54 -3.15 12.84
N HIS A 219 -5.67 -3.77 13.14
CA HIS A 219 -6.66 -3.22 14.08
C HIS A 219 -6.06 -3.00 15.47
N ALA A 220 -5.35 -4.00 16.00
CA ALA A 220 -4.70 -3.91 17.30
C ALA A 220 -3.66 -2.77 17.38
N LEU A 221 -2.95 -2.50 16.26
CA LEU A 221 -1.94 -1.43 16.19
C LEU A 221 -2.54 -0.05 15.97
N SER A 222 -3.59 0.06 15.15
CA SER A 222 -4.20 1.34 14.77
C SER A 222 -5.24 1.84 15.77
N GLY A 223 -5.95 0.90 16.44
CA GLY A 223 -7.06 1.22 17.34
C GLY A 223 -8.30 1.77 16.63
N GLN A 224 -8.41 1.63 15.30
CA GLN A 224 -9.55 2.11 14.53
C GLN A 224 -10.83 1.31 14.85
N GLU A 225 -11.98 1.96 14.79
CA GLU A 225 -13.27 1.28 14.79
C GLU A 225 -13.41 0.41 13.52
N LEU A 226 -13.95 -0.80 13.67
CA LEU A 226 -14.19 -1.71 12.54
C LEU A 226 -15.46 -1.30 11.78
N ALA A 227 -15.35 -1.16 10.46
CA ALA A 227 -16.50 -0.84 9.60
C ALA A 227 -17.40 -2.07 9.33
N GLY A 228 -16.89 -3.29 9.50
CA GLY A 228 -17.62 -4.53 9.22
C GLY A 228 -17.92 -4.79 7.72
N ALA A 229 -17.51 -3.92 6.82
CA ALA A 229 -17.79 -3.96 5.38
C ALA A 229 -16.51 -3.79 4.56
N TYR A 230 -16.58 -4.05 3.25
CA TYR A 230 -15.51 -3.68 2.32
C TYR A 230 -15.59 -2.19 1.99
N ASN A 231 -14.41 -1.57 1.88
CA ASN A 231 -14.32 -0.19 1.42
C ASN A 231 -14.54 -0.13 -0.10
N GLU A 232 -15.36 0.82 -0.53
CA GLU A 232 -15.64 1.08 -1.93
C GLU A 232 -15.01 2.41 -2.35
N SER A 233 -14.26 2.37 -3.45
CA SER A 233 -13.81 3.62 -4.07
C SER A 233 -15.01 4.46 -4.48
N PRO A 234 -15.01 5.77 -4.24
CA PRO A 234 -16.06 6.64 -4.76
C PRO A 234 -16.18 6.46 -6.27
N PRO A 235 -17.40 6.54 -6.83
CA PRO A 235 -17.59 6.44 -8.27
C PRO A 235 -16.79 7.54 -8.98
N ALA A 236 -15.99 7.15 -9.98
CA ALA A 236 -15.12 8.06 -10.72
C ALA A 236 -15.92 9.02 -11.62
N THR A 237 -17.13 8.61 -12.04
CA THR A 237 -17.97 9.35 -12.95
C THR A 237 -19.41 9.52 -12.42
N THR A 238 -20.11 10.54 -12.94
CA THR A 238 -21.55 10.75 -12.65
C THR A 238 -22.39 9.53 -13.08
N VAL A 239 -22.01 8.86 -14.16
CA VAL A 239 -22.70 7.66 -14.68
C VAL A 239 -22.57 6.47 -13.69
N GLU A 240 -21.38 6.26 -13.12
CA GLU A 240 -21.19 5.24 -12.07
C GLU A 240 -21.97 5.58 -10.79
N ARG A 241 -22.06 6.87 -10.43
CA ARG A 241 -22.86 7.32 -9.30
C ARG A 241 -24.34 6.98 -9.49
N ILE A 242 -24.87 7.21 -10.71
CA ILE A 242 -26.26 6.87 -11.07
C ILE A 242 -26.46 5.36 -11.05
N LYS A 243 -25.54 4.55 -11.65
CA LYS A 243 -25.62 3.09 -11.64
C LYS A 243 -25.64 2.49 -10.24
N ARG A 244 -24.87 3.05 -9.29
CA ARG A 244 -24.87 2.61 -7.89
C ARG A 244 -26.12 3.02 -7.11
N ALA A 245 -26.77 4.10 -7.50
CA ALA A 245 -27.99 4.58 -6.87
C ALA A 245 -29.26 3.84 -7.34
N LEU A 246 -29.19 3.09 -8.45
CA LEU A 246 -30.30 2.28 -8.93
C LEU A 246 -30.36 0.98 -8.11
N PRO A 247 -31.54 0.59 -7.59
CA PRO A 247 -31.69 -0.68 -6.88
C PRO A 247 -31.36 -1.83 -7.82
N HIS A 248 -30.47 -2.73 -7.36
CA HIS A 248 -30.24 -4.00 -8.06
C HIS A 248 -31.52 -4.82 -8.00
N GLU A 249 -32.24 -4.94 -9.09
CA GLU A 249 -33.27 -5.96 -9.23
C GLU A 249 -32.62 -7.33 -9.00
N ARG A 250 -33.02 -7.97 -7.92
CA ARG A 250 -32.62 -9.34 -7.60
C ARG A 250 -33.25 -10.24 -8.69
N ARG A 251 -32.41 -10.84 -9.50
CA ARG A 251 -32.78 -12.03 -10.28
C ARG A 251 -32.41 -13.27 -9.50
#